data_c205ce17ef0ef0179abf0530dbc3f07a
#
_entry.id   c205ce17ef0ef0179abf0530dbc3f07a
#
_cell.length_a   1.000
_cell.length_b   1.000
_cell.length_c   1.000
_cell.angle_alpha   90.00
_cell.angle_beta   90.00
_cell.angle_gamma   90.00
#
_symmetry.space_group_name_H-M   'P 1'
#
loop_
_entity.id
_entity.type
_entity.pdbx_description
1 polymer ?
#
loop_
_entity_poly.entity_id
_entity_poly.type
_entity_poly.pdbx_seq_one_letter_code
_entity_poly.pdbx_strand_id
1 'polypeptide(L)'
;MSTTKKASAALVSVFHKDGLEPIVKKLDELGVTLYSTGGTEKFIRDLGINVVPVEDVTSYPSILGGRVKTLHPKVFGGILNRQDNESDVAQMEEFEIPQLDIVIVDLYPFEKTVASGASEQDIIEKIDIGGISLIRAAAKNFKDVLCVSSMEDYADFLNVISEGNGSTTLEDRKRFATKAFNVSSHYDSAIFNYFNANGEETALKISEQNGKVLRYGENPHQKGYFYGDFEAMFSKLHGKELSYNNLLDVDAAVNLMGEFKNDDPTFAILKHNNACGLATRSTIKDAYVDALAGDPVSAFGGILISNVEIDTPTAEEIHKLFCEVVIAPSYSDEALEILKGKKNRIILIQNEVALPETLVRTCLNGVLVQDKDFKTDTAEELQSVTDKKPTSEEIEDLIFASKLCKHTKSNTIVLAKNRQLCASGTGQTSRVDALNQAIHKAKSFNFELEGAVMASDAFFPFPDCVEIADNAGIKSVIQPGGSIKDQLSIDYCNENGLAMVMTGTRHFKH
;
A
#
# COMPACT_ATOMS: atom_id res chain seq x y z
N MET A 1 3.57 13.86 -43.65
CA MET A 1 4.64 12.89 -43.34
C MET A 1 3.96 11.61 -42.88
N SER A 2 4.43 10.44 -43.30
CA SER A 2 3.86 9.16 -42.86
C SER A 2 4.05 9.03 -41.35
N THR A 3 2.99 8.80 -40.59
CA THR A 3 3.05 8.55 -39.15
C THR A 3 3.59 7.13 -38.83
N THR A 4 3.71 6.30 -39.88
CA THR A 4 4.14 4.90 -39.83
C THR A 4 5.58 4.78 -40.28
N LYS A 5 6.41 4.04 -39.49
CA LYS A 5 7.81 3.75 -39.84
C LYS A 5 8.05 2.25 -39.81
N LYS A 6 8.71 1.72 -40.81
CA LYS A 6 9.13 0.33 -40.88
C LYS A 6 10.50 0.20 -40.24
N ALA A 7 10.62 -0.74 -39.29
CA ALA A 7 11.88 -1.02 -38.61
C ALA A 7 12.83 -1.77 -39.55
N SER A 8 14.08 -1.33 -39.59
CA SER A 8 15.19 -1.95 -40.30
C SER A 8 16.23 -2.53 -39.37
N ALA A 9 16.35 -1.98 -38.17
CA ALA A 9 17.32 -2.41 -37.19
C ALA A 9 16.82 -2.27 -35.72
N ALA A 10 17.26 -3.19 -34.87
CA ALA A 10 16.93 -3.22 -33.44
C ALA A 10 18.17 -3.46 -32.60
N LEU A 11 18.34 -2.66 -31.53
CA LEU A 11 19.30 -2.92 -30.47
C LEU A 11 18.59 -3.70 -29.36
N VAL A 12 19.12 -4.88 -29.02
CA VAL A 12 18.60 -5.74 -27.95
C VAL A 12 19.66 -5.95 -26.89
N SER A 13 19.42 -5.45 -25.68
CA SER A 13 20.37 -5.58 -24.56
C SER A 13 19.61 -5.72 -23.25
N VAL A 14 19.32 -6.95 -22.84
CA VAL A 14 18.49 -7.24 -21.69
C VAL A 14 19.22 -8.09 -20.65
N PHE A 15 18.89 -7.88 -19.38
CA PHE A 15 19.38 -8.72 -18.28
C PHE A 15 18.61 -10.05 -18.23
N HIS A 16 17.27 -10.01 -18.27
CA HIS A 16 16.40 -11.18 -18.27
C HIS A 16 16.16 -11.66 -19.70
N LYS A 17 16.12 -12.98 -19.90
CA LYS A 17 15.89 -13.59 -21.24
C LYS A 17 14.50 -14.20 -21.38
N ASP A 18 13.72 -14.20 -20.31
CA ASP A 18 12.39 -14.76 -20.29
C ASP A 18 11.49 -14.02 -21.29
N GLY A 19 10.82 -14.76 -22.15
CA GLY A 19 9.92 -14.19 -23.17
C GLY A 19 10.61 -13.46 -24.34
N LEU A 20 11.95 -13.38 -24.40
CA LEU A 20 12.68 -12.69 -25.45
C LEU A 20 12.72 -13.48 -26.79
N GLU A 21 12.73 -14.81 -26.73
CA GLU A 21 12.87 -15.68 -27.90
C GLU A 21 11.80 -15.40 -29.00
N PRO A 22 10.49 -15.31 -28.70
CA PRO A 22 9.47 -14.99 -29.72
C PRO A 22 9.71 -13.65 -30.40
N ILE A 23 10.23 -12.66 -29.65
CA ILE A 23 10.50 -11.31 -30.14
C ILE A 23 11.66 -11.31 -31.15
N VAL A 24 12.80 -11.89 -30.78
CA VAL A 24 13.96 -11.88 -31.68
C VAL A 24 13.73 -12.74 -32.92
N LYS A 25 12.99 -13.86 -32.82
CA LYS A 25 12.55 -14.64 -33.97
C LYS A 25 11.64 -13.83 -34.89
N LYS A 26 10.70 -13.09 -34.34
CA LYS A 26 9.78 -12.25 -35.12
C LYS A 26 10.51 -11.12 -35.83
N LEU A 27 11.46 -10.47 -35.17
CA LEU A 27 12.27 -9.43 -35.79
C LEU A 27 13.15 -9.99 -36.90
N ASP A 28 13.73 -11.17 -36.75
CA ASP A 28 14.52 -11.86 -37.80
C ASP A 28 13.64 -12.24 -39.01
N GLU A 29 12.45 -12.83 -38.79
CA GLU A 29 11.45 -13.12 -39.83
C GLU A 29 11.07 -11.88 -40.63
N LEU A 30 11.02 -10.72 -40.00
CA LEU A 30 10.69 -9.43 -40.61
C LEU A 30 11.87 -8.77 -41.34
N GLY A 31 13.07 -9.40 -41.27
CA GLY A 31 14.29 -8.90 -41.89
C GLY A 31 14.92 -7.72 -41.13
N VAL A 32 14.63 -7.59 -39.83
CA VAL A 32 15.22 -6.54 -38.98
C VAL A 32 16.61 -6.97 -38.53
N THR A 33 17.61 -6.15 -38.81
CA THR A 33 19.00 -6.40 -38.35
C THR A 33 19.10 -6.26 -36.84
N LEU A 34 19.59 -7.29 -36.16
CA LEU A 34 19.73 -7.30 -34.72
C LEU A 34 21.14 -6.89 -34.29
N TYR A 35 21.21 -5.90 -33.40
CA TYR A 35 22.44 -5.49 -32.72
C TYR A 35 22.34 -5.88 -31.24
N SER A 36 23.40 -6.43 -30.69
CA SER A 36 23.40 -6.86 -29.28
C SER A 36 24.80 -6.92 -28.69
N THR A 37 24.88 -7.16 -27.39
CA THR A 37 26.17 -7.29 -26.67
C THR A 37 26.07 -8.33 -25.57
N GLY A 38 27.21 -8.94 -25.25
CA GLY A 38 27.42 -9.83 -24.12
C GLY A 38 26.45 -11.01 -24.08
N GLY A 39 25.82 -11.25 -22.92
CA GLY A 39 24.94 -12.40 -22.71
C GLY A 39 23.70 -12.42 -23.60
N THR A 40 23.19 -11.27 -24.03
CA THR A 40 22.04 -11.18 -24.93
C THR A 40 22.44 -11.55 -26.36
N GLU A 41 23.58 -11.09 -26.81
CA GLU A 41 24.16 -11.48 -28.11
C GLU A 41 24.34 -13.00 -28.18
N LYS A 42 24.94 -13.59 -27.15
CA LYS A 42 25.10 -15.05 -27.08
C LYS A 42 23.76 -15.77 -27.14
N PHE A 43 22.76 -15.32 -26.40
CA PHE A 43 21.41 -15.89 -26.40
C PHE A 43 20.78 -15.88 -27.81
N ILE A 44 20.86 -14.75 -28.53
CA ILE A 44 20.31 -14.62 -29.88
C ILE A 44 21.05 -15.55 -30.85
N ARG A 45 22.36 -15.63 -30.77
CA ARG A 45 23.21 -16.50 -31.58
C ARG A 45 22.94 -17.97 -31.35
N ASP A 46 22.72 -18.38 -30.09
CA ASP A 46 22.38 -19.76 -29.71
C ASP A 46 21.01 -20.20 -30.30
N LEU A 47 20.11 -19.27 -30.63
CA LEU A 47 18.85 -19.51 -31.35
C LEU A 47 19.05 -19.66 -32.88
N GLY A 48 20.27 -19.53 -33.39
CA GLY A 48 20.57 -19.60 -34.82
C GLY A 48 20.25 -18.32 -35.60
N ILE A 49 20.01 -17.20 -34.89
CA ILE A 49 19.68 -15.91 -35.49
C ILE A 49 20.96 -15.06 -35.66
N ASN A 50 21.07 -14.41 -36.81
CA ASN A 50 22.19 -13.49 -37.07
C ASN A 50 22.07 -12.24 -36.20
N VAL A 51 23.16 -11.90 -35.52
CA VAL A 51 23.26 -10.73 -34.64
C VAL A 51 24.62 -10.07 -34.81
N VAL A 52 24.61 -8.73 -34.90
CA VAL A 52 25.82 -7.92 -35.01
C VAL A 52 26.24 -7.51 -33.60
N PRO A 53 27.47 -7.87 -33.15
CA PRO A 53 28.02 -7.39 -31.88
C PRO A 53 28.12 -5.86 -31.87
N VAL A 54 27.76 -5.22 -30.77
CA VAL A 54 27.91 -3.76 -30.63
C VAL A 54 29.38 -3.36 -30.69
N GLU A 55 30.29 -4.25 -30.26
CA GLU A 55 31.71 -4.08 -30.31
C GLU A 55 32.23 -3.93 -31.78
N ASP A 56 31.60 -4.58 -32.75
CA ASP A 56 31.92 -4.43 -34.18
C ASP A 56 31.49 -3.06 -34.72
N VAL A 57 30.37 -2.52 -34.22
CA VAL A 57 29.87 -1.17 -34.60
C VAL A 57 30.76 -0.08 -34.02
N THR A 58 31.14 -0.25 -32.75
CA THR A 58 31.90 0.77 -32.01
C THR A 58 33.40 0.69 -32.29
N SER A 59 33.88 -0.44 -32.81
CA SER A 59 35.29 -0.78 -32.92
C SER A 59 36.04 -0.67 -31.57
N TYR A 60 35.29 -0.87 -30.46
CA TYR A 60 35.82 -0.72 -29.11
C TYR A 60 35.43 -1.94 -28.26
N PRO A 61 36.38 -2.55 -27.53
CA PRO A 61 36.11 -3.72 -26.71
C PRO A 61 35.25 -3.37 -25.48
N SER A 62 34.56 -4.36 -24.96
CA SER A 62 33.92 -4.25 -23.66
C SER A 62 34.97 -4.15 -22.57
N ILE A 63 35.01 -3.04 -21.82
CA ILE A 63 36.02 -2.75 -20.80
C ILE A 63 35.37 -2.56 -19.42
N LEU A 64 36.22 -2.46 -18.38
CA LEU A 64 35.83 -2.23 -17.00
C LEU A 64 34.77 -3.25 -16.51
N GLY A 65 35.01 -4.54 -16.80
CA GLY A 65 34.06 -5.60 -16.41
C GLY A 65 32.70 -5.53 -17.13
N GLY A 66 32.64 -4.82 -18.27
CA GLY A 66 31.41 -4.66 -19.06
C GLY A 66 30.54 -3.46 -18.66
N ARG A 67 31.01 -2.59 -17.77
CA ARG A 67 30.30 -1.36 -17.39
C ARG A 67 30.28 -0.33 -18.53
N VAL A 68 31.20 -0.43 -19.51
CA VAL A 68 31.25 0.43 -20.70
C VAL A 68 31.23 -0.44 -21.95
N LYS A 69 30.08 -0.57 -22.57
CA LYS A 69 29.84 -1.35 -23.81
C LYS A 69 29.08 -0.52 -24.83
N THR A 70 27.88 -0.04 -24.44
CA THR A 70 26.93 0.69 -25.28
C THR A 70 27.05 2.20 -25.16
N LEU A 71 27.81 2.72 -24.20
CA LEU A 71 28.02 4.16 -24.01
C LEU A 71 29.00 4.70 -25.03
N HIS A 72 28.60 4.74 -26.30
CA HIS A 72 29.41 5.11 -27.42
C HIS A 72 28.64 6.00 -28.42
N PRO A 73 29.26 7.03 -29.03
CA PRO A 73 28.63 7.92 -29.99
C PRO A 73 27.92 7.19 -31.14
N LYS A 74 28.48 6.11 -31.67
CA LYS A 74 27.86 5.34 -32.75
C LYS A 74 26.51 4.67 -32.29
N VAL A 75 26.42 4.21 -31.05
CA VAL A 75 25.18 3.63 -30.51
C VAL A 75 24.14 4.72 -30.26
N PHE A 76 24.54 5.78 -29.53
CA PHE A 76 23.64 6.88 -29.20
C PHE A 76 23.26 7.71 -30.42
N GLY A 77 24.16 7.88 -31.39
CA GLY A 77 23.87 8.51 -32.67
C GLY A 77 22.80 7.73 -33.43
N GLY A 78 22.92 6.39 -33.48
CA GLY A 78 21.94 5.50 -34.09
C GLY A 78 20.53 5.62 -33.48
N ILE A 79 20.43 5.90 -32.17
CA ILE A 79 19.16 6.08 -31.47
C ILE A 79 18.64 7.53 -31.57
N LEU A 80 19.51 8.54 -31.50
CA LEU A 80 19.11 9.95 -31.34
C LEU A 80 19.01 10.73 -32.64
N ASN A 81 19.43 10.15 -33.80
CA ASN A 81 19.32 10.83 -35.07
C ASN A 81 17.88 11.19 -35.41
N ARG A 82 17.70 12.34 -36.01
CA ARG A 82 16.41 12.80 -36.59
C ARG A 82 16.38 12.39 -38.05
N GLN A 83 15.60 11.36 -38.36
CA GLN A 83 15.59 10.76 -39.70
C GLN A 83 15.05 11.70 -40.79
N ASP A 84 14.41 12.79 -40.42
CA ASP A 84 13.92 13.84 -41.33
C ASP A 84 14.86 15.06 -41.44
N ASN A 85 16.04 15.00 -40.77
CA ASN A 85 17.02 16.08 -40.77
C ASN A 85 18.22 15.71 -41.67
N GLU A 86 18.39 16.43 -42.74
CA GLU A 86 19.43 16.17 -43.76
C GLU A 86 20.86 16.21 -43.14
N SER A 87 21.11 17.09 -42.19
CA SER A 87 22.42 17.17 -41.52
C SER A 87 22.68 15.94 -40.64
N ASP A 88 21.66 15.43 -39.94
CA ASP A 88 21.82 14.22 -39.12
C ASP A 88 22.08 13.02 -40.03
N VAL A 89 21.35 12.88 -41.16
CA VAL A 89 21.54 11.81 -42.13
C VAL A 89 22.95 11.83 -42.73
N ALA A 90 23.45 13.00 -43.13
CA ALA A 90 24.80 13.14 -43.65
C ALA A 90 25.87 12.74 -42.63
N GLN A 91 25.70 13.10 -41.34
CA GLN A 91 26.64 12.69 -40.26
C GLN A 91 26.56 11.19 -39.98
N MET A 92 25.35 10.59 -40.07
CA MET A 92 25.18 9.14 -39.94
C MET A 92 26.03 8.38 -40.97
N GLU A 93 25.99 8.87 -42.23
CA GLU A 93 26.80 8.31 -43.33
C GLU A 93 28.32 8.57 -43.11
N GLU A 94 28.69 9.82 -42.81
CA GLU A 94 30.08 10.22 -42.60
C GLU A 94 30.78 9.40 -41.52
N PHE A 95 30.10 9.17 -40.40
CA PHE A 95 30.68 8.47 -39.25
C PHE A 95 30.31 6.97 -39.20
N GLU A 96 29.71 6.43 -40.23
CA GLU A 96 29.27 5.01 -40.33
C GLU A 96 28.44 4.59 -39.12
N ILE A 97 27.43 5.39 -38.78
CA ILE A 97 26.52 5.14 -37.64
C ILE A 97 25.28 4.34 -38.15
N PRO A 98 25.02 3.14 -37.63
CA PRO A 98 23.82 2.39 -37.99
C PRO A 98 22.59 3.06 -37.41
N GLN A 99 21.52 3.19 -38.26
CA GLN A 99 20.22 3.62 -37.77
C GLN A 99 19.62 2.54 -36.87
N LEU A 100 19.04 2.94 -35.74
CA LEU A 100 18.36 2.04 -34.81
C LEU A 100 16.91 2.49 -34.66
N ASP A 101 15.96 1.63 -35.08
CA ASP A 101 14.52 1.94 -35.07
C ASP A 101 13.82 1.38 -33.85
N ILE A 102 14.38 0.33 -33.24
CA ILE A 102 13.86 -0.36 -32.06
C ILE A 102 14.98 -0.52 -31.05
N VAL A 103 14.67 -0.24 -29.77
CA VAL A 103 15.55 -0.47 -28.63
C VAL A 103 14.81 -1.32 -27.61
N ILE A 104 15.33 -2.51 -27.31
CA ILE A 104 14.78 -3.44 -26.33
C ILE A 104 15.81 -3.59 -25.21
N VAL A 105 15.48 -3.04 -24.03
CA VAL A 105 16.39 -2.97 -22.89
C VAL A 105 15.59 -3.12 -21.60
N ASP A 106 16.00 -4.02 -20.73
CA ASP A 106 15.54 -4.05 -19.34
C ASP A 106 16.67 -3.63 -18.40
N LEU A 107 16.31 -3.27 -17.17
CA LEU A 107 17.26 -2.82 -16.16
C LEU A 107 17.64 -3.96 -15.21
N TYR A 108 18.78 -3.82 -14.55
CA TYR A 108 19.17 -4.71 -13.46
C TYR A 108 18.13 -4.65 -12.33
N PRO A 109 17.90 -5.78 -11.63
CA PRO A 109 16.85 -5.89 -10.60
C PRO A 109 17.29 -5.24 -9.27
N PHE A 110 17.48 -3.91 -9.25
CA PHE A 110 17.98 -3.15 -8.10
C PHE A 110 17.11 -3.37 -6.86
N GLU A 111 15.80 -3.15 -6.94
CA GLU A 111 14.89 -3.27 -5.80
C GLU A 111 14.83 -4.70 -5.24
N LYS A 112 14.83 -5.72 -6.13
CA LYS A 112 14.87 -7.13 -5.70
C LYS A 112 16.18 -7.44 -4.97
N THR A 113 17.30 -6.82 -5.39
CA THR A 113 18.59 -7.00 -4.74
C THR A 113 18.61 -6.33 -3.38
N VAL A 114 18.05 -5.13 -3.25
CA VAL A 114 17.87 -4.46 -1.95
C VAL A 114 16.99 -5.31 -1.02
N ALA A 115 15.83 -5.76 -1.49
CA ALA A 115 14.89 -6.57 -0.72
C ALA A 115 15.47 -7.94 -0.27
N SER A 116 16.46 -8.48 -1.00
CA SER A 116 17.12 -9.72 -0.61
C SER A 116 18.09 -9.59 0.56
N GLY A 117 18.38 -8.36 1.03
CA GLY A 117 19.38 -8.10 2.06
C GLY A 117 20.82 -8.32 1.60
N ALA A 118 21.08 -8.16 0.30
CA ALA A 118 22.41 -8.30 -0.28
C ALA A 118 23.40 -7.25 0.29
N SER A 119 24.72 -7.47 0.09
CA SER A 119 25.72 -6.50 0.52
C SER A 119 25.55 -5.16 -0.21
N GLU A 120 25.93 -4.05 0.43
CA GLU A 120 25.91 -2.72 -0.19
C GLU A 120 26.65 -2.71 -1.54
N GLN A 121 27.80 -3.39 -1.61
CA GLN A 121 28.57 -3.50 -2.85
C GLN A 121 27.76 -4.20 -3.96
N ASP A 122 27.07 -5.29 -3.64
CA ASP A 122 26.25 -6.02 -4.63
C ASP A 122 25.04 -5.20 -5.08
N ILE A 123 24.46 -4.41 -4.18
CA ILE A 123 23.37 -3.48 -4.50
C ILE A 123 23.85 -2.38 -5.44
N ILE A 124 24.98 -1.75 -5.15
CA ILE A 124 25.57 -0.71 -6.00
C ILE A 124 25.90 -1.24 -7.41
N GLU A 125 26.38 -2.48 -7.53
CA GLU A 125 26.64 -3.12 -8.85
C GLU A 125 25.34 -3.36 -9.65
N LYS A 126 24.16 -3.23 -9.05
CA LYS A 126 22.88 -3.29 -9.77
C LYS A 126 22.34 -1.92 -10.19
N ILE A 127 23.08 -0.85 -9.97
CA ILE A 127 22.74 0.46 -10.54
C ILE A 127 23.12 0.46 -12.02
N ASP A 128 22.12 0.38 -12.88
CA ASP A 128 22.30 0.31 -14.34
C ASP A 128 22.63 1.70 -14.90
N ILE A 129 23.76 1.82 -15.56
CA ILE A 129 24.18 3.07 -16.23
C ILE A 129 23.88 3.01 -17.72
N GLY A 130 24.23 1.89 -18.37
CA GLY A 130 24.10 1.73 -19.82
C GLY A 130 22.65 1.57 -20.26
N GLY A 131 21.91 0.66 -19.62
CA GLY A 131 20.53 0.38 -19.96
C GLY A 131 19.61 1.57 -19.75
N ILE A 132 19.69 2.24 -18.58
CA ILE A 132 18.91 3.44 -18.32
C ILE A 132 19.16 4.56 -19.33
N SER A 133 20.41 4.73 -19.75
CA SER A 133 20.79 5.73 -20.75
C SER A 133 20.21 5.43 -22.12
N LEU A 134 20.22 4.15 -22.54
CA LEU A 134 19.59 3.70 -23.80
C LEU A 134 18.07 3.90 -23.80
N ILE A 135 17.42 3.53 -22.70
CA ILE A 135 15.96 3.72 -22.51
C ILE A 135 15.60 5.20 -22.65
N ARG A 136 16.29 6.08 -21.98
CA ARG A 136 16.02 7.53 -22.02
C ARG A 136 16.30 8.13 -23.40
N ALA A 137 17.36 7.70 -24.09
CA ALA A 137 17.69 8.15 -25.44
C ALA A 137 16.59 7.74 -26.44
N ALA A 138 16.19 6.47 -26.43
CA ALA A 138 15.16 5.94 -27.32
C ALA A 138 13.79 6.59 -27.06
N ALA A 139 13.38 6.70 -25.79
CA ALA A 139 12.14 7.34 -25.39
C ALA A 139 12.09 8.83 -25.79
N LYS A 140 13.22 9.56 -25.66
CA LYS A 140 13.32 10.95 -26.14
C LYS A 140 13.07 11.05 -27.64
N ASN A 141 13.62 10.13 -28.41
CA ASN A 141 13.49 10.12 -29.87
C ASN A 141 12.29 9.28 -30.37
N PHE A 142 11.19 9.24 -29.62
CA PHE A 142 10.00 8.44 -29.94
C PHE A 142 9.38 8.75 -31.33
N LYS A 143 9.70 9.88 -31.95
CA LYS A 143 9.29 10.18 -33.31
C LYS A 143 9.86 9.17 -34.31
N ASP A 144 11.02 8.65 -34.02
CA ASP A 144 11.78 7.79 -34.92
C ASP A 144 12.00 6.37 -34.35
N VAL A 145 12.09 6.22 -33.02
CA VAL A 145 12.51 4.99 -32.33
C VAL A 145 11.40 4.46 -31.41
N LEU A 146 11.17 3.14 -31.41
CA LEU A 146 10.32 2.45 -30.43
C LEU A 146 11.22 1.88 -29.32
N CYS A 147 10.89 2.16 -28.05
CA CYS A 147 11.61 1.70 -26.88
C CYS A 147 10.79 0.68 -26.08
N VAL A 148 11.25 -0.55 -25.98
CA VAL A 148 10.69 -1.59 -25.07
C VAL A 148 11.60 -1.65 -23.84
N SER A 149 11.08 -1.25 -22.68
CA SER A 149 11.87 -1.05 -21.45
C SER A 149 11.57 -2.04 -20.33
N SER A 150 10.63 -2.96 -20.56
CA SER A 150 10.23 -3.99 -19.59
C SER A 150 9.78 -5.27 -20.30
N MET A 151 10.02 -6.42 -19.66
CA MET A 151 9.47 -7.71 -20.12
C MET A 151 7.93 -7.72 -20.13
N GLU A 152 7.29 -6.96 -19.26
CA GLU A 152 5.82 -6.83 -19.21
C GLU A 152 5.24 -6.30 -20.51
N ASP A 153 6.04 -5.57 -21.30
CA ASP A 153 5.65 -4.98 -22.57
C ASP A 153 5.88 -5.90 -23.77
N TYR A 154 6.48 -7.07 -23.59
CA TYR A 154 6.86 -7.97 -24.68
C TYR A 154 5.65 -8.46 -25.51
N ALA A 155 4.56 -8.84 -24.85
CA ALA A 155 3.36 -9.28 -25.54
C ALA A 155 2.71 -8.16 -26.37
N ASP A 156 2.64 -6.95 -25.81
CA ASP A 156 2.13 -5.76 -26.49
C ASP A 156 3.02 -5.38 -27.68
N PHE A 157 4.33 -5.38 -27.50
CA PHE A 157 5.29 -5.12 -28.57
C PHE A 157 5.18 -6.16 -29.70
N LEU A 158 5.10 -7.44 -29.35
CA LEU A 158 4.98 -8.52 -30.33
C LEU A 158 3.72 -8.38 -31.17
N ASN A 159 2.60 -7.97 -30.58
CA ASN A 159 1.35 -7.68 -31.31
C ASN A 159 1.56 -6.51 -32.28
N VAL A 160 2.08 -5.37 -31.79
CA VAL A 160 2.33 -4.17 -32.62
C VAL A 160 3.20 -4.49 -33.83
N ILE A 161 4.33 -5.16 -33.62
CA ILE A 161 5.29 -5.42 -34.71
C ILE A 161 4.78 -6.48 -35.68
N SER A 162 3.95 -7.42 -35.20
CA SER A 162 3.34 -8.46 -36.06
C SER A 162 2.22 -7.90 -36.91
N GLU A 163 1.26 -7.18 -36.33
CA GLU A 163 0.13 -6.56 -37.05
C GLU A 163 0.62 -5.49 -38.02
N GLY A 164 1.64 -4.72 -37.64
CA GLY A 164 2.27 -3.70 -38.45
C GLY A 164 3.21 -4.25 -39.53
N ASN A 165 3.41 -5.58 -39.62
CA ASN A 165 4.37 -6.20 -40.53
C ASN A 165 5.76 -5.52 -40.47
N GLY A 166 6.28 -5.34 -39.27
CA GLY A 166 7.55 -4.65 -39.00
C GLY A 166 7.43 -3.13 -38.95
N SER A 167 6.23 -2.56 -39.05
CA SER A 167 6.02 -1.11 -38.96
C SER A 167 5.38 -0.71 -37.64
N THR A 168 5.71 0.49 -37.18
CA THR A 168 5.14 1.09 -35.98
C THR A 168 4.52 2.45 -36.28
N THR A 169 3.42 2.79 -35.61
CA THR A 169 2.82 4.13 -35.72
C THR A 169 3.48 5.11 -34.76
N LEU A 170 3.29 6.40 -34.99
CA LEU A 170 3.74 7.44 -34.04
C LEU A 170 3.07 7.29 -32.66
N GLU A 171 1.82 6.84 -32.63
CA GLU A 171 1.06 6.60 -31.40
C GLU A 171 1.65 5.43 -30.62
N ASP A 172 2.00 4.33 -31.28
CA ASP A 172 2.69 3.20 -30.65
C ASP A 172 4.00 3.67 -30.01
N ARG A 173 4.85 4.34 -30.79
CA ARG A 173 6.14 4.82 -30.28
C ARG A 173 6.01 5.77 -29.11
N LYS A 174 5.02 6.68 -29.15
CA LYS A 174 4.73 7.58 -28.02
C LYS A 174 4.23 6.83 -26.79
N ARG A 175 3.38 5.82 -26.97
CA ARG A 175 2.88 4.95 -25.90
C ARG A 175 4.02 4.20 -25.21
N PHE A 176 4.91 3.59 -25.98
CA PHE A 176 6.09 2.91 -25.46
C PHE A 176 7.10 3.88 -24.82
N ALA A 177 7.24 5.10 -25.32
CA ALA A 177 8.06 6.13 -24.67
C ALA A 177 7.50 6.53 -23.30
N THR A 178 6.17 6.59 -23.15
CA THR A 178 5.53 6.82 -21.83
C THR A 178 5.88 5.71 -20.86
N LYS A 179 5.80 4.45 -21.27
CA LYS A 179 6.20 3.28 -20.46
C LYS A 179 7.69 3.34 -20.08
N ALA A 180 8.54 3.69 -21.05
CA ALA A 180 9.98 3.82 -20.83
C ALA A 180 10.34 4.90 -19.78
N PHE A 181 9.68 6.05 -19.81
CA PHE A 181 9.86 7.08 -18.78
C PHE A 181 9.26 6.68 -17.44
N ASN A 182 8.19 5.89 -17.41
CA ASN A 182 7.68 5.31 -16.17
C ASN A 182 8.74 4.40 -15.51
N VAL A 183 9.33 3.48 -16.29
CA VAL A 183 10.41 2.59 -15.82
C VAL A 183 11.60 3.40 -15.29
N SER A 184 12.10 4.36 -16.07
CA SER A 184 13.30 5.11 -15.69
C SER A 184 13.08 6.00 -14.46
N SER A 185 11.93 6.64 -14.32
CA SER A 185 11.63 7.49 -13.17
C SER A 185 11.42 6.68 -11.89
N HIS A 186 10.80 5.51 -12.00
CA HIS A 186 10.64 4.59 -10.88
C HIS A 186 12.00 4.08 -10.39
N TYR A 187 12.85 3.65 -11.32
CA TYR A 187 14.18 3.15 -11.03
C TYR A 187 15.05 4.18 -10.30
N ASP A 188 15.12 5.41 -10.80
CA ASP A 188 15.84 6.50 -10.14
C ASP A 188 15.24 6.86 -8.77
N SER A 189 13.90 6.77 -8.61
CA SER A 189 13.25 6.98 -7.33
C SER A 189 13.61 5.91 -6.31
N ALA A 190 13.68 4.64 -6.72
CA ALA A 190 14.09 3.54 -5.85
C ALA A 190 15.58 3.70 -5.40
N ILE A 191 16.46 4.08 -6.32
CA ILE A 191 17.87 4.36 -6.00
C ILE A 191 18.00 5.54 -5.04
N PHE A 192 17.28 6.64 -5.31
CA PHE A 192 17.26 7.79 -4.41
C PHE A 192 16.82 7.40 -3.00
N ASN A 193 15.71 6.67 -2.88
CA ASN A 193 15.17 6.25 -1.57
C ASN A 193 16.15 5.33 -0.81
N TYR A 194 16.89 4.47 -1.52
CA TYR A 194 17.92 3.64 -0.91
C TYR A 194 19.06 4.49 -0.31
N PHE A 195 19.60 5.46 -1.06
CA PHE A 195 20.65 6.33 -0.56
C PHE A 195 20.15 7.33 0.49
N ASN A 196 18.90 7.73 0.44
CA ASN A 196 18.29 8.69 1.38
C ASN A 196 17.59 8.00 2.57
N ALA A 197 17.94 6.75 2.88
CA ALA A 197 17.31 6.00 3.98
C ALA A 197 17.42 6.71 5.35
N ASN A 198 18.47 7.52 5.56
CA ASN A 198 18.64 8.32 6.78
C ASN A 198 17.94 9.69 6.73
N GLY A 199 17.24 10.02 5.64
CA GLY A 199 16.47 11.28 5.52
C GLY A 199 17.32 12.56 5.47
N GLU A 200 18.56 12.49 4.95
CA GLU A 200 19.46 13.65 4.84
C GLU A 200 18.93 14.69 3.84
N GLU A 201 18.28 14.23 2.77
CA GLU A 201 17.64 15.10 1.79
C GLU A 201 16.13 15.21 2.07
N THR A 202 15.61 16.43 2.12
CA THR A 202 14.19 16.71 2.38
C THR A 202 13.31 16.60 1.14
N ALA A 203 13.57 15.59 0.29
CA ALA A 203 12.83 15.33 -0.95
C ALA A 203 11.99 14.05 -0.80
N LEU A 204 10.71 14.14 -1.14
CA LEU A 204 9.79 13.00 -1.16
C LEU A 204 9.74 12.40 -2.57
N LYS A 205 10.04 11.11 -2.69
CA LYS A 205 9.88 10.31 -3.90
C LYS A 205 8.97 9.12 -3.61
N ILE A 206 7.76 9.14 -4.16
CA ILE A 206 6.82 8.03 -4.14
C ILE A 206 6.56 7.64 -5.59
N SER A 207 6.80 6.39 -5.91
CA SER A 207 6.59 5.87 -7.27
C SER A 207 5.96 4.50 -7.18
N GLU A 208 4.71 4.40 -7.63
CA GLU A 208 3.93 3.17 -7.71
C GLU A 208 3.61 2.90 -9.17
N GLN A 209 3.97 1.73 -9.66
CA GLN A 209 3.77 1.36 -11.07
C GLN A 209 2.42 0.68 -11.31
N ASN A 210 1.92 -0.07 -10.33
CA ASN A 210 0.72 -0.88 -10.46
C ASN A 210 -0.52 -0.14 -9.97
N GLY A 211 -1.20 0.55 -10.90
CA GLY A 211 -2.44 1.25 -10.62
C GLY A 211 -3.67 0.45 -11.08
N LYS A 212 -4.62 0.21 -10.17
CA LYS A 212 -5.93 -0.38 -10.49
C LYS A 212 -6.97 0.72 -10.57
N VAL A 213 -7.66 0.81 -11.71
CA VAL A 213 -8.80 1.72 -11.87
C VAL A 213 -9.97 1.16 -11.05
N LEU A 214 -10.50 1.98 -10.14
CA LEU A 214 -11.68 1.65 -9.37
C LEU A 214 -12.93 2.15 -10.10
N ARG A 215 -14.09 1.61 -9.72
CA ARG A 215 -15.36 1.99 -10.34
C ARG A 215 -15.62 3.50 -10.26
N TYR A 216 -15.29 4.13 -9.13
CA TYR A 216 -15.31 5.57 -8.85
C TYR A 216 -14.53 5.84 -7.54
N GLY A 217 -14.33 7.10 -7.16
CA GLY A 217 -13.73 7.49 -5.89
C GLY A 217 -14.71 7.35 -4.72
N GLU A 218 -14.70 8.27 -3.76
CA GLU A 218 -15.69 8.25 -2.67
C GLU A 218 -17.12 8.42 -3.20
N ASN A 219 -17.28 9.20 -4.27
CA ASN A 219 -18.57 9.49 -4.88
C ASN A 219 -18.57 9.12 -6.38
N PRO A 220 -19.77 8.78 -6.96
CA PRO A 220 -19.86 8.29 -8.34
C PRO A 220 -19.34 9.23 -9.43
N HIS A 221 -19.27 10.52 -9.17
CA HIS A 221 -18.75 11.51 -10.13
C HIS A 221 -17.21 11.68 -10.07
N GLN A 222 -16.55 11.05 -9.10
CA GLN A 222 -15.10 11.12 -8.90
C GLN A 222 -14.43 9.89 -9.50
N LYS A 223 -13.31 10.07 -10.22
CA LYS A 223 -12.45 8.97 -10.62
C LYS A 223 -11.66 8.47 -9.41
N GLY A 224 -11.56 7.15 -9.26
CA GLY A 224 -10.80 6.50 -8.21
C GLY A 224 -9.75 5.57 -8.78
N TYR A 225 -8.61 5.49 -8.09
CA TYR A 225 -7.51 4.59 -8.40
C TYR A 225 -6.95 4.05 -7.09
N PHE A 226 -6.46 2.83 -7.12
CA PHE A 226 -5.62 2.25 -6.07
C PHE A 226 -4.25 1.95 -6.68
N TYR A 227 -3.21 2.40 -6.04
CA TYR A 227 -1.83 2.11 -6.39
C TYR A 227 -1.21 1.29 -5.27
N GLY A 228 -0.68 0.14 -5.59
CA GLY A 228 -0.10 -0.81 -4.65
C GLY A 228 -0.43 -2.27 -5.02
N ASP A 229 0.17 -3.22 -4.32
CA ASP A 229 -0.03 -4.65 -4.52
C ASP A 229 -1.11 -5.19 -3.56
N PHE A 230 -2.37 -5.14 -4.02
CA PHE A 230 -3.49 -5.66 -3.24
C PHE A 230 -3.42 -7.18 -3.08
N GLU A 231 -2.99 -7.88 -4.10
CA GLU A 231 -2.89 -9.34 -4.12
C GLU A 231 -1.80 -9.87 -3.16
N ALA A 232 -0.74 -9.11 -2.91
CA ALA A 232 0.20 -9.43 -1.84
C ALA A 232 -0.45 -9.35 -0.46
N MET A 233 -1.31 -8.34 -0.23
CA MET A 233 -1.99 -8.13 1.06
C MET A 233 -3.13 -9.11 1.31
N PHE A 234 -3.87 -9.49 0.26
CA PHE A 234 -5.10 -10.26 0.40
C PHE A 234 -5.29 -11.29 -0.69
N SER A 235 -5.70 -12.50 -0.29
CA SER A 235 -6.27 -13.49 -1.19
C SER A 235 -7.79 -13.31 -1.22
N LYS A 236 -8.32 -12.80 -2.34
CA LYS A 236 -9.77 -12.62 -2.52
C LYS A 236 -10.41 -13.94 -2.94
N LEU A 237 -11.28 -14.48 -2.08
CA LEU A 237 -11.95 -15.77 -2.29
C LEU A 237 -13.32 -15.64 -2.98
N HIS A 238 -14.01 -14.52 -2.83
CA HIS A 238 -15.38 -14.34 -3.33
C HIS A 238 -15.78 -12.86 -3.45
N GLY A 239 -16.87 -12.62 -4.18
CA GLY A 239 -17.64 -11.39 -4.19
C GLY A 239 -17.25 -10.40 -5.28
N LYS A 240 -17.90 -9.22 -5.23
CA LYS A 240 -17.66 -8.11 -6.16
C LYS A 240 -16.25 -7.50 -5.99
N GLU A 241 -15.84 -6.65 -6.94
CA GLU A 241 -14.63 -5.85 -6.79
C GLU A 241 -14.77 -4.82 -5.65
N LEU A 242 -13.64 -4.57 -4.97
CA LEU A 242 -13.60 -3.55 -3.92
C LEU A 242 -13.78 -2.15 -4.53
N SER A 243 -14.57 -1.34 -3.85
CA SER A 243 -14.69 0.09 -4.17
C SER A 243 -13.65 0.89 -3.40
N TYR A 244 -13.49 2.16 -3.77
CA TYR A 244 -12.67 3.12 -3.04
C TYR A 244 -13.02 3.15 -1.54
N ASN A 245 -14.32 3.24 -1.22
CA ASN A 245 -14.79 3.25 0.17
C ASN A 245 -14.53 1.92 0.89
N ASN A 246 -14.66 0.77 0.19
CA ASN A 246 -14.30 -0.51 0.79
C ASN A 246 -12.81 -0.55 1.16
N LEU A 247 -11.92 -0.02 0.30
CA LEU A 247 -10.48 0.00 0.59
C LEU A 247 -10.15 0.87 1.80
N LEU A 248 -10.79 2.04 1.97
CA LEU A 248 -10.62 2.87 3.16
C LEU A 248 -11.07 2.15 4.44
N ASP A 249 -12.23 1.50 4.38
CA ASP A 249 -12.76 0.74 5.53
C ASP A 249 -11.91 -0.49 5.83
N VAL A 250 -11.38 -1.19 4.80
CA VAL A 250 -10.45 -2.33 4.95
C VAL A 250 -9.14 -1.88 5.59
N ASP A 251 -8.56 -0.75 5.14
CA ASP A 251 -7.35 -0.19 5.77
C ASP A 251 -7.58 0.10 7.26
N ALA A 252 -8.70 0.74 7.60
CA ALA A 252 -9.04 1.01 9.00
C ALA A 252 -9.22 -0.29 9.82
N ALA A 253 -9.86 -1.31 9.22
CA ALA A 253 -10.10 -2.59 9.88
C ALA A 253 -8.78 -3.35 10.15
N VAL A 254 -7.88 -3.40 9.17
CA VAL A 254 -6.59 -4.08 9.30
C VAL A 254 -5.69 -3.38 10.31
N ASN A 255 -5.62 -2.04 10.28
CA ASN A 255 -4.82 -1.29 11.26
C ASN A 255 -5.36 -1.47 12.69
N LEU A 256 -6.69 -1.46 12.89
CA LEU A 256 -7.29 -1.71 14.18
C LEU A 256 -7.03 -3.16 14.65
N MET A 257 -7.28 -4.16 13.80
CA MET A 257 -7.10 -5.56 14.17
C MET A 257 -5.64 -5.92 14.44
N GLY A 258 -4.70 -5.16 13.87
CA GLY A 258 -3.27 -5.27 14.17
C GLY A 258 -2.94 -5.13 15.67
N GLU A 259 -3.70 -4.29 16.41
CA GLU A 259 -3.56 -4.12 17.87
C GLU A 259 -3.95 -5.37 18.67
N PHE A 260 -4.75 -6.25 18.08
CA PHE A 260 -5.30 -7.45 18.68
C PHE A 260 -4.75 -8.74 18.07
N LYS A 261 -3.70 -8.65 17.22
CA LYS A 261 -3.15 -9.80 16.49
C LYS A 261 -2.80 -10.99 17.39
N ASN A 262 -2.28 -10.70 18.60
CA ASN A 262 -1.82 -11.71 19.56
C ASN A 262 -2.76 -11.90 20.75
N ASP A 263 -3.92 -11.25 20.73
CA ASP A 263 -4.92 -11.36 21.80
C ASP A 263 -5.77 -12.63 21.60
N ASP A 264 -6.59 -12.97 22.61
CA ASP A 264 -7.63 -14.01 22.49
C ASP A 264 -8.53 -13.73 21.25
N PRO A 265 -9.38 -14.68 20.83
CA PRO A 265 -10.26 -14.49 19.69
C PRO A 265 -11.01 -13.16 19.74
N THR A 266 -10.70 -12.28 18.80
CA THR A 266 -11.20 -10.90 18.72
C THR A 266 -11.91 -10.68 17.39
N PHE A 267 -13.08 -10.06 17.46
CA PHE A 267 -13.88 -9.72 16.30
C PHE A 267 -14.21 -8.22 16.28
N ALA A 268 -14.01 -7.56 15.15
CA ALA A 268 -14.35 -6.15 14.97
C ALA A 268 -15.32 -5.97 13.81
N ILE A 269 -16.22 -5.00 13.96
CA ILE A 269 -17.17 -4.53 12.95
C ILE A 269 -16.94 -3.04 12.77
N LEU A 270 -16.60 -2.62 11.55
CA LEU A 270 -16.32 -1.23 11.23
C LEU A 270 -17.33 -0.67 10.23
N LYS A 271 -17.60 0.61 10.37
CA LYS A 271 -18.41 1.39 9.43
C LYS A 271 -17.81 2.78 9.30
N HIS A 272 -17.56 3.21 8.05
CA HIS A 272 -16.95 4.52 7.77
C HIS A 272 -15.67 4.78 8.58
N ASN A 273 -14.73 3.82 8.51
CA ASN A 273 -13.42 3.84 9.16
C ASN A 273 -13.43 3.80 10.70
N ASN A 274 -14.58 3.60 11.34
CA ASN A 274 -14.68 3.53 12.81
C ASN A 274 -15.31 2.22 13.25
N ALA A 275 -14.84 1.69 14.38
CA ALA A 275 -15.45 0.52 14.99
C ALA A 275 -16.82 0.87 15.55
N CYS A 276 -17.85 0.16 15.10
CA CYS A 276 -19.18 0.18 15.69
C CYS A 276 -19.39 -1.00 16.64
N GLY A 277 -18.53 -2.01 16.60
CA GLY A 277 -18.49 -3.13 17.53
C GLY A 277 -17.10 -3.76 17.56
N LEU A 278 -16.65 -4.16 18.74
CA LEU A 278 -15.44 -4.96 18.94
C LEU A 278 -15.54 -5.70 20.25
N ALA A 279 -15.20 -6.99 20.25
CA ALA A 279 -15.12 -7.77 21.49
C ALA A 279 -14.05 -8.86 21.37
N THR A 280 -13.44 -9.19 22.52
CA THR A 280 -12.51 -10.30 22.69
C THR A 280 -13.12 -11.33 23.62
N ARG A 281 -13.17 -12.61 23.21
CA ARG A 281 -13.82 -13.72 23.95
C ARG A 281 -13.00 -14.99 23.83
N SER A 282 -13.43 -16.02 24.54
CA SER A 282 -12.81 -17.37 24.45
C SER A 282 -13.12 -18.08 23.12
N THR A 283 -14.20 -17.72 22.43
CA THR A 283 -14.55 -18.22 21.10
C THR A 283 -14.78 -17.08 20.14
N ILE A 284 -14.50 -17.30 18.85
CA ILE A 284 -14.69 -16.25 17.84
C ILE A 284 -16.16 -15.99 17.57
N LYS A 285 -17.03 -16.97 17.77
CA LYS A 285 -18.48 -16.80 17.70
C LYS A 285 -18.97 -15.82 18.77
N ASP A 286 -18.58 -16.01 20.03
CA ASP A 286 -18.99 -15.12 21.11
C ASP A 286 -18.42 -13.71 20.92
N ALA A 287 -17.18 -13.62 20.44
CA ALA A 287 -16.57 -12.33 20.07
C ALA A 287 -17.38 -11.60 19.00
N TYR A 288 -17.83 -12.31 17.95
CA TYR A 288 -18.68 -11.71 16.92
C TYR A 288 -20.06 -11.27 17.47
N VAL A 289 -20.72 -12.12 18.25
CA VAL A 289 -22.06 -11.80 18.80
C VAL A 289 -22.00 -10.57 19.69
N ASP A 290 -20.99 -10.50 20.56
CA ASP A 290 -20.80 -9.36 21.46
C ASP A 290 -20.31 -8.11 20.73
N ALA A 291 -19.47 -8.25 19.71
CA ALA A 291 -19.12 -7.13 18.84
C ALA A 291 -20.37 -6.56 18.14
N LEU A 292 -21.23 -7.43 17.60
CA LEU A 292 -22.48 -7.01 16.94
C LEU A 292 -23.43 -6.29 17.91
N ALA A 293 -23.47 -6.70 19.17
CA ALA A 293 -24.32 -6.09 20.20
C ALA A 293 -23.93 -4.61 20.47
N GLY A 294 -22.69 -4.20 20.18
CA GLY A 294 -22.22 -2.81 20.34
C GLY A 294 -23.03 -1.80 19.54
N ASP A 295 -23.35 -2.13 18.28
CA ASP A 295 -24.20 -1.31 17.42
C ASP A 295 -24.70 -2.16 16.23
N PRO A 296 -25.76 -2.94 16.41
CA PRO A 296 -26.29 -3.80 15.35
C PRO A 296 -26.91 -3.03 14.18
N VAL A 297 -27.25 -1.77 14.39
CA VAL A 297 -27.82 -0.89 13.34
C VAL A 297 -26.71 -0.43 12.39
N SER A 298 -25.61 0.09 12.92
CA SER A 298 -24.49 0.55 12.11
C SER A 298 -23.71 -0.61 11.47
N ALA A 299 -23.75 -1.82 12.05
CA ALA A 299 -23.11 -3.01 11.50
C ALA A 299 -23.61 -3.41 10.11
N PHE A 300 -24.85 -3.01 9.76
CA PHE A 300 -25.44 -3.28 8.44
C PHE A 300 -24.60 -2.64 7.32
N GLY A 301 -24.12 -3.48 6.40
CA GLY A 301 -23.24 -3.07 5.30
C GLY A 301 -21.82 -2.67 5.75
N GLY A 302 -21.39 -3.08 6.93
CA GLY A 302 -20.05 -2.85 7.46
C GLY A 302 -19.00 -3.82 6.95
N ILE A 303 -17.76 -3.60 7.43
CA ILE A 303 -16.61 -4.47 7.25
C ILE A 303 -16.42 -5.28 8.54
N LEU A 304 -16.26 -6.57 8.38
CA LEU A 304 -16.07 -7.54 9.45
C LEU A 304 -14.65 -8.07 9.42
N ILE A 305 -13.97 -8.11 10.57
CA ILE A 305 -12.60 -8.63 10.64
C ILE A 305 -12.37 -9.42 11.92
N SER A 306 -11.65 -10.54 11.81
CA SER A 306 -11.22 -11.42 12.90
C SER A 306 -9.70 -11.56 12.94
N ASN A 307 -9.12 -11.70 14.14
CA ASN A 307 -7.72 -12.04 14.31
C ASN A 307 -7.43 -13.55 14.21
N VAL A 308 -8.45 -14.39 14.20
CA VAL A 308 -8.33 -15.85 14.09
C VAL A 308 -9.24 -16.40 12.99
N GLU A 309 -9.14 -17.70 12.72
CA GLU A 309 -9.99 -18.40 11.75
C GLU A 309 -11.49 -18.19 12.06
N ILE A 310 -12.28 -17.96 11.01
CA ILE A 310 -13.75 -17.96 11.12
C ILE A 310 -14.25 -19.38 10.91
N ASP A 311 -14.87 -19.92 11.97
CA ASP A 311 -15.47 -21.25 12.00
C ASP A 311 -16.92 -21.26 11.52
N THR A 312 -17.48 -22.45 11.34
CA THR A 312 -18.87 -22.66 10.88
C THR A 312 -19.91 -21.96 11.77
N PRO A 313 -19.88 -22.08 13.13
CA PRO A 313 -20.84 -21.41 13.99
C PRO A 313 -20.80 -19.88 13.88
N THR A 314 -19.62 -19.30 13.66
CA THR A 314 -19.45 -17.85 13.46
C THR A 314 -20.00 -17.43 12.10
N ALA A 315 -19.71 -18.20 11.05
CA ALA A 315 -20.20 -17.92 9.70
C ALA A 315 -21.72 -17.97 9.62
N GLU A 316 -22.38 -18.85 10.34
CA GLU A 316 -23.85 -18.91 10.44
C GLU A 316 -24.44 -17.62 11.05
N GLU A 317 -23.80 -17.07 12.07
CA GLU A 317 -24.23 -15.80 12.66
C GLU A 317 -23.97 -14.61 11.70
N ILE A 318 -22.78 -14.55 11.10
CA ILE A 318 -22.44 -13.52 10.09
C ILE A 318 -23.41 -13.57 8.90
N HIS A 319 -23.85 -14.76 8.50
CA HIS A 319 -24.74 -14.91 7.34
C HIS A 319 -26.09 -14.19 7.52
N LYS A 320 -26.56 -14.00 8.77
CA LYS A 320 -27.80 -13.30 9.11
C LYS A 320 -27.70 -11.79 8.86
N LEU A 321 -26.47 -11.24 8.89
CA LEU A 321 -26.20 -9.82 8.66
C LEU A 321 -25.83 -9.55 7.20
N PHE A 322 -26.33 -8.45 6.63
CA PHE A 322 -25.75 -7.92 5.41
C PHE A 322 -24.46 -7.17 5.74
N CYS A 323 -23.33 -7.66 5.22
CA CYS A 323 -22.02 -7.02 5.31
C CYS A 323 -21.35 -6.96 3.93
N GLU A 324 -20.52 -5.95 3.71
CA GLU A 324 -19.81 -5.73 2.44
C GLU A 324 -18.58 -6.62 2.33
N VAL A 325 -17.76 -6.70 3.38
CA VAL A 325 -16.48 -7.41 3.40
C VAL A 325 -16.37 -8.23 4.68
N VAL A 326 -15.78 -9.43 4.57
CA VAL A 326 -15.36 -10.26 5.70
C VAL A 326 -13.87 -10.56 5.53
N ILE A 327 -13.08 -10.33 6.57
CA ILE A 327 -11.62 -10.48 6.58
C ILE A 327 -11.22 -11.41 7.73
N ALA A 328 -10.40 -12.41 7.45
CA ALA A 328 -9.82 -13.28 8.47
C ALA A 328 -8.48 -13.86 7.97
N PRO A 329 -7.64 -14.41 8.85
CA PRO A 329 -6.44 -15.14 8.43
C PRO A 329 -6.77 -16.47 7.72
N SER A 330 -7.91 -17.09 8.05
CA SER A 330 -8.42 -18.29 7.39
C SER A 330 -9.92 -18.49 7.66
N TYR A 331 -10.50 -19.46 6.97
CA TYR A 331 -11.91 -19.89 7.11
C TYR A 331 -11.95 -21.40 7.09
N SER A 332 -12.82 -22.04 7.90
CA SER A 332 -13.14 -23.46 7.66
C SER A 332 -13.88 -23.62 6.32
N ASP A 333 -13.79 -24.79 5.70
CA ASP A 333 -14.41 -25.03 4.39
C ASP A 333 -15.92 -24.78 4.42
N GLU A 334 -16.60 -25.25 5.48
CA GLU A 334 -18.04 -25.06 5.67
C GLU A 334 -18.37 -23.59 5.92
N ALA A 335 -17.57 -22.87 6.71
CA ALA A 335 -17.76 -21.44 6.94
C ALA A 335 -17.68 -20.65 5.64
N LEU A 336 -16.69 -20.98 4.80
CA LEU A 336 -16.51 -20.32 3.51
C LEU A 336 -17.72 -20.54 2.59
N GLU A 337 -18.26 -21.74 2.51
CA GLU A 337 -19.45 -22.04 1.69
C GLU A 337 -20.70 -21.28 2.19
N ILE A 338 -20.89 -21.17 3.51
CA ILE A 338 -21.97 -20.38 4.10
C ILE A 338 -21.84 -18.90 3.71
N LEU A 339 -20.63 -18.34 3.84
CA LEU A 339 -20.36 -16.93 3.56
C LEU A 339 -20.52 -16.60 2.06
N LYS A 340 -20.13 -17.48 1.16
CA LYS A 340 -20.33 -17.38 -0.30
C LYS A 340 -21.80 -17.37 -0.72
N GLY A 341 -22.71 -17.78 0.12
CA GLY A 341 -24.15 -17.74 -0.13
C GLY A 341 -24.69 -16.33 -0.44
N LYS A 342 -23.94 -15.26 -0.16
CA LYS A 342 -24.27 -13.88 -0.56
C LYS A 342 -23.39 -13.45 -1.73
N LYS A 343 -23.90 -13.46 -2.96
CA LYS A 343 -23.19 -13.23 -4.24
C LYS A 343 -22.20 -12.06 -4.23
N ASN A 344 -22.54 -10.95 -3.60
CA ASN A 344 -21.75 -9.72 -3.65
C ASN A 344 -20.83 -9.52 -2.43
N ARG A 345 -20.93 -10.38 -1.41
CA ARG A 345 -20.09 -10.31 -0.20
C ARG A 345 -18.64 -10.55 -0.59
N ILE A 346 -17.75 -9.64 -0.25
CA ILE A 346 -16.33 -9.79 -0.48
C ILE A 346 -15.73 -10.60 0.67
N ILE A 347 -14.99 -11.66 0.36
CA ILE A 347 -14.34 -12.52 1.35
C ILE A 347 -12.84 -12.47 1.07
N LEU A 348 -12.08 -12.04 2.08
CA LEU A 348 -10.63 -11.83 2.00
C LEU A 348 -9.91 -12.69 3.04
N ILE A 349 -8.87 -13.39 2.62
CA ILE A 349 -7.82 -13.86 3.54
C ILE A 349 -6.79 -12.75 3.64
N GLN A 350 -6.45 -12.34 4.85
CA GLN A 350 -5.36 -11.39 5.10
C GLN A 350 -4.03 -12.16 5.13
N ASN A 351 -3.13 -11.81 4.21
CA ASN A 351 -1.78 -12.37 4.17
C ASN A 351 -0.87 -11.64 5.18
N GLU A 352 0.21 -12.31 5.59
CA GLU A 352 1.22 -11.70 6.46
C GLU A 352 2.18 -10.81 5.65
N VAL A 353 1.80 -9.57 5.46
CA VAL A 353 2.62 -8.54 4.78
C VAL A 353 2.74 -7.32 5.67
N ALA A 354 3.95 -6.79 5.78
CA ALA A 354 4.18 -5.56 6.54
C ALA A 354 3.48 -4.36 5.88
N LEU A 355 2.77 -3.58 6.67
CA LEU A 355 2.19 -2.32 6.24
C LEU A 355 3.29 -1.25 6.14
N PRO A 356 3.12 -0.23 5.26
CA PRO A 356 4.02 0.91 5.23
C PRO A 356 4.12 1.59 6.61
N GLU A 357 5.32 1.97 7.01
CA GLU A 357 5.57 2.62 8.31
C GLU A 357 5.20 4.10 8.31
N THR A 358 5.04 4.70 7.14
CA THR A 358 4.71 6.12 6.97
C THR A 358 3.29 6.32 6.48
N LEU A 359 2.69 7.43 6.89
CA LEU A 359 1.42 7.93 6.41
C LEU A 359 1.63 9.18 5.56
N VAL A 360 1.14 9.16 4.33
CA VAL A 360 1.18 10.28 3.39
C VAL A 360 -0.23 10.82 3.16
N ARG A 361 -0.41 12.10 3.32
CA ARG A 361 -1.72 12.76 3.15
C ARG A 361 -1.58 14.02 2.31
N THR A 362 -2.43 14.19 1.31
CA THR A 362 -2.51 15.46 0.58
C THR A 362 -3.02 16.58 1.51
N CYS A 363 -2.38 17.74 1.45
CA CYS A 363 -2.75 18.91 2.24
C CYS A 363 -2.45 20.17 1.45
N LEU A 364 -3.44 21.02 1.26
CA LEU A 364 -3.33 22.25 0.44
C LEU A 364 -2.76 21.90 -0.96
N ASN A 365 -1.65 22.52 -1.35
CA ASN A 365 -0.93 22.28 -2.60
C ASN A 365 0.28 21.34 -2.43
N GLY A 366 0.35 20.60 -1.34
CA GLY A 366 1.46 19.71 -0.99
C GLY A 366 0.99 18.41 -0.33
N VAL A 367 1.89 17.80 0.41
CA VAL A 367 1.65 16.58 1.18
C VAL A 367 2.23 16.71 2.58
N LEU A 368 1.56 16.09 3.54
CA LEU A 368 2.08 15.84 4.88
C LEU A 368 2.53 14.39 4.95
N VAL A 369 3.69 14.17 5.54
CA VAL A 369 4.26 12.84 5.79
C VAL A 369 4.57 12.73 7.27
N GLN A 370 4.18 11.63 7.88
CA GLN A 370 4.50 11.30 9.27
C GLN A 370 4.68 9.79 9.43
N ASP A 371 5.34 9.39 10.50
CA ASP A 371 5.33 7.99 10.91
C ASP A 371 3.92 7.58 11.34
N LYS A 372 3.56 6.31 11.11
CA LYS A 372 2.35 5.76 11.71
C LYS A 372 2.52 5.63 13.21
N ASP A 373 1.43 5.78 13.94
CA ASP A 373 1.40 5.56 15.38
C ASP A 373 1.40 4.05 15.69
N PHE A 374 2.60 3.50 15.93
CA PHE A 374 2.79 2.09 16.33
C PHE A 374 2.83 1.91 17.85
N LYS A 375 2.77 3.00 18.63
CA LYS A 375 2.79 2.90 20.09
C LYS A 375 1.46 2.32 20.58
N THR A 376 1.52 1.20 21.27
CA THR A 376 0.39 0.60 21.99
C THR A 376 0.65 0.72 23.49
N ASP A 377 -0.33 1.19 24.24
CA ASP A 377 -0.24 1.27 25.69
C ASP A 377 -0.21 -0.14 26.32
N THR A 378 0.66 -0.35 27.30
CA THR A 378 0.79 -1.63 28.02
C THR A 378 0.57 -1.45 29.52
N ALA A 379 0.21 -2.52 30.21
CA ALA A 379 -0.08 -2.47 31.66
C ALA A 379 1.12 -1.97 32.46
N GLU A 380 2.35 -2.30 32.06
CA GLU A 380 3.60 -1.93 32.75
C GLU A 380 3.90 -0.45 32.64
N GLU A 381 3.38 0.23 31.61
CA GLU A 381 3.61 1.67 31.37
C GLU A 381 2.57 2.55 32.06
N LEU A 382 1.44 1.98 32.50
CA LEU A 382 0.37 2.75 33.13
C LEU A 382 0.78 3.33 34.47
N GLN A 383 0.65 4.63 34.60
CA GLN A 383 0.88 5.34 35.84
C GLN A 383 -0.44 5.57 36.59
N SER A 384 -0.66 4.84 37.67
CA SER A 384 -1.83 5.05 38.51
C SER A 384 -1.66 6.29 39.35
N VAL A 385 -2.46 7.33 39.11
CA VAL A 385 -2.31 8.68 39.72
C VAL A 385 -3.33 8.98 40.81
N THR A 386 -4.26 8.06 41.11
CA THR A 386 -5.30 8.20 42.11
C THR A 386 -5.07 7.27 43.33
N ASP A 387 -5.73 7.56 44.45
CA ASP A 387 -5.69 6.73 45.66
C ASP A 387 -6.26 5.34 45.41
N LYS A 388 -7.44 5.27 44.78
CA LYS A 388 -8.01 4.02 44.26
C LYS A 388 -7.20 3.57 43.05
N LYS A 389 -6.75 2.32 43.07
CA LYS A 389 -6.08 1.70 41.94
C LYS A 389 -7.10 0.87 41.11
N PRO A 390 -6.97 0.79 39.78
CA PRO A 390 -7.81 -0.11 39.00
C PRO A 390 -7.49 -1.58 39.36
N THR A 391 -8.50 -2.45 39.26
CA THR A 391 -8.30 -3.90 39.36
C THR A 391 -7.61 -4.45 38.10
N SER A 392 -7.19 -5.72 38.12
CA SER A 392 -6.59 -6.35 36.94
C SER A 392 -7.53 -6.38 35.76
N GLU A 393 -8.80 -6.65 35.97
CA GLU A 393 -9.84 -6.67 34.94
C GLU A 393 -10.08 -5.26 34.40
N GLU A 394 -10.09 -4.23 35.28
CA GLU A 394 -10.21 -2.84 34.81
C GLU A 394 -8.98 -2.42 34.01
N ILE A 395 -7.76 -2.90 34.30
CA ILE A 395 -6.56 -2.62 33.51
C ILE A 395 -6.68 -3.24 32.10
N GLU A 396 -7.15 -4.49 32.00
CA GLU A 396 -7.40 -5.13 30.71
C GLU A 396 -8.41 -4.32 29.87
N ASP A 397 -9.51 -3.90 30.49
CA ASP A 397 -10.53 -3.09 29.81
C ASP A 397 -10.02 -1.70 29.41
N LEU A 398 -9.19 -1.06 30.26
CA LEU A 398 -8.57 0.24 29.97
C LEU A 398 -7.63 0.17 28.78
N ILE A 399 -6.78 -0.87 28.69
CA ILE A 399 -5.88 -1.10 27.56
C ILE A 399 -6.70 -1.40 26.29
N PHE A 400 -7.70 -2.26 26.38
CA PHE A 400 -8.62 -2.57 25.30
C PHE A 400 -9.29 -1.28 24.77
N ALA A 401 -9.78 -0.42 25.64
CA ALA A 401 -10.40 0.85 25.28
C ALA A 401 -9.40 1.84 24.68
N SER A 402 -8.14 1.87 25.17
CA SER A 402 -7.07 2.72 24.63
C SER A 402 -6.69 2.31 23.19
N LYS A 403 -6.56 1.01 22.91
CA LYS A 403 -6.37 0.50 21.54
C LYS A 403 -7.45 1.00 20.59
N LEU A 404 -8.71 1.01 21.01
CA LEU A 404 -9.82 1.53 20.22
C LEU A 404 -9.76 3.05 20.06
N CYS A 405 -9.40 3.81 21.09
CA CYS A 405 -9.22 5.26 21.01
C CYS A 405 -8.21 5.64 19.93
N LYS A 406 -7.05 4.98 19.90
CA LYS A 406 -5.99 5.20 18.91
C LYS A 406 -6.51 5.09 17.46
N HIS A 407 -7.45 4.19 17.20
CA HIS A 407 -8.00 3.95 15.86
C HIS A 407 -9.31 4.71 15.56
N THR A 408 -9.80 5.51 16.51
CA THR A 408 -11.05 6.29 16.35
C THR A 408 -10.73 7.77 16.09
N LYS A 409 -11.52 8.41 15.22
CA LYS A 409 -11.31 9.83 14.86
C LYS A 409 -11.47 10.76 16.06
N SER A 410 -10.49 11.65 16.26
CA SER A 410 -10.45 12.65 17.35
C SER A 410 -11.51 13.77 17.21
N ASN A 411 -12.00 14.41 18.31
CA ASN A 411 -11.83 13.93 19.68
C ASN A 411 -12.68 12.69 19.88
N THR A 412 -12.16 11.72 20.59
CA THR A 412 -12.89 10.50 20.88
C THR A 412 -12.84 10.13 22.37
N ILE A 413 -13.93 9.52 22.81
CA ILE A 413 -14.06 8.79 24.06
C ILE A 413 -14.57 7.38 23.73
N VAL A 414 -13.94 6.38 24.31
CA VAL A 414 -14.35 4.98 24.20
C VAL A 414 -14.78 4.47 25.58
N LEU A 415 -15.96 3.83 25.63
CA LEU A 415 -16.48 3.14 26.78
C LEU A 415 -16.44 1.63 26.52
N ALA A 416 -15.80 0.90 27.45
CA ALA A 416 -15.64 -0.55 27.34
C ALA A 416 -15.91 -1.25 28.67
N LYS A 417 -16.28 -2.53 28.60
CA LYS A 417 -16.46 -3.41 29.75
C LYS A 417 -16.26 -4.86 29.33
N ASN A 418 -15.54 -5.62 30.10
CA ASN A 418 -15.25 -7.03 29.85
C ASN A 418 -14.66 -7.25 28.44
N ARG A 419 -13.70 -6.41 28.01
CA ARG A 419 -13.11 -6.44 26.67
C ARG A 419 -14.15 -6.41 25.54
N GLN A 420 -15.19 -5.58 25.72
CA GLN A 420 -16.22 -5.30 24.73
C GLN A 420 -16.42 -3.80 24.61
N LEU A 421 -16.49 -3.29 23.39
CA LEU A 421 -16.86 -1.92 23.08
C LEU A 421 -18.34 -1.70 23.44
N CYS A 422 -18.62 -0.91 24.46
CA CYS A 422 -19.98 -0.49 24.78
C CYS A 422 -20.44 0.63 23.84
N ALA A 423 -19.62 1.63 23.63
CA ALA A 423 -19.82 2.70 22.64
C ALA A 423 -18.58 3.58 22.49
N SER A 424 -18.53 4.33 21.41
CA SER A 424 -17.57 5.43 21.20
C SER A 424 -18.28 6.72 20.82
N GLY A 425 -17.78 7.84 21.32
CA GLY A 425 -18.04 9.16 20.77
C GLY A 425 -16.91 9.52 19.82
N THR A 426 -17.25 9.84 18.57
CA THR A 426 -16.28 9.89 17.47
C THR A 426 -16.27 11.25 16.78
N GLY A 427 -15.08 11.84 16.59
CA GLY A 427 -14.92 13.03 15.74
C GLY A 427 -15.60 14.29 16.28
N GLN A 428 -15.73 14.42 17.59
CA GLN A 428 -16.42 15.57 18.19
C GLN A 428 -15.47 16.76 18.39
N THR A 429 -16.04 17.97 18.43
CA THR A 429 -15.27 19.20 18.65
C THR A 429 -14.84 19.38 20.10
N SER A 430 -15.55 18.71 21.05
CA SER A 430 -15.16 18.67 22.45
C SER A 430 -15.19 17.24 23.00
N ARG A 431 -14.40 16.98 24.07
CA ARG A 431 -14.41 15.68 24.75
C ARG A 431 -15.71 15.43 25.51
N VAL A 432 -16.29 16.49 26.06
CA VAL A 432 -17.59 16.41 26.72
C VAL A 432 -18.67 15.93 25.76
N ASP A 433 -18.68 16.46 24.52
CA ASP A 433 -19.63 16.01 23.49
C ASP A 433 -19.37 14.55 23.08
N ALA A 434 -18.09 14.17 22.93
CA ALA A 434 -17.71 12.79 22.64
C ALA A 434 -18.18 11.83 23.76
N LEU A 435 -17.99 12.19 25.02
CA LEU A 435 -18.44 11.40 26.16
C LEU A 435 -19.96 11.29 26.23
N ASN A 436 -20.68 12.40 26.08
CA ASN A 436 -22.13 12.41 26.06
C ASN A 436 -22.71 11.56 24.91
N GLN A 437 -22.08 11.62 23.73
CA GLN A 437 -22.44 10.78 22.58
C GLN A 437 -22.23 9.30 22.90
N ALA A 438 -21.07 8.93 23.49
CA ALA A 438 -20.78 7.55 23.87
C ALA A 438 -21.78 7.03 24.93
N ILE A 439 -22.06 7.79 25.97
CA ILE A 439 -23.03 7.41 27.02
C ILE A 439 -24.44 7.24 26.42
N HIS A 440 -24.88 8.19 25.62
CA HIS A 440 -26.18 8.10 24.97
C HIS A 440 -26.29 6.85 24.07
N LYS A 441 -25.26 6.58 23.28
CA LYS A 441 -25.21 5.44 22.38
C LYS A 441 -25.19 4.11 23.15
N ALA A 442 -24.35 3.98 24.17
CA ALA A 442 -24.31 2.79 25.03
C ALA A 442 -25.71 2.47 25.63
N LYS A 443 -26.37 3.49 26.21
CA LYS A 443 -27.71 3.34 26.77
C LYS A 443 -28.76 2.96 25.73
N SER A 444 -28.67 3.45 24.49
CA SER A 444 -29.60 3.13 23.41
C SER A 444 -29.52 1.67 22.96
N PHE A 445 -28.39 1.00 23.20
CA PHE A 445 -28.20 -0.44 22.98
C PHE A 445 -28.23 -1.27 24.29
N ASN A 446 -28.76 -0.70 25.35
CA ASN A 446 -29.01 -1.36 26.66
C ASN A 446 -27.74 -1.79 27.38
N PHE A 447 -26.59 -1.09 27.17
CA PHE A 447 -25.39 -1.31 27.96
C PHE A 447 -25.52 -0.67 29.35
N GLU A 448 -25.30 -1.47 30.37
CA GLU A 448 -25.14 -1.00 31.73
C GLU A 448 -23.69 -0.52 31.94
N LEU A 449 -23.54 0.79 32.21
CA LEU A 449 -22.21 1.41 32.35
C LEU A 449 -21.62 1.33 33.76
N GLU A 450 -22.36 0.80 34.72
CA GLU A 450 -21.82 0.53 36.06
C GLU A 450 -20.63 -0.45 35.95
N GLY A 451 -19.45 -0.02 36.41
CA GLY A 451 -18.22 -0.78 36.29
C GLY A 451 -17.58 -0.83 34.88
N ALA A 452 -18.09 -0.04 33.95
CA ALA A 452 -17.40 0.19 32.68
C ALA A 452 -16.17 1.10 32.86
N VAL A 453 -15.28 1.08 31.89
CA VAL A 453 -14.10 1.96 31.84
C VAL A 453 -14.24 3.00 30.74
N MET A 454 -13.51 4.11 30.88
CA MET A 454 -13.44 5.19 29.89
C MET A 454 -12.00 5.41 29.44
N ALA A 455 -11.80 5.43 28.12
CA ALA A 455 -10.54 5.85 27.50
C ALA A 455 -10.72 7.14 26.69
N SER A 456 -9.69 8.00 26.75
CA SER A 456 -9.62 9.25 25.97
C SER A 456 -8.36 9.33 25.13
N ASP A 457 -8.47 9.80 23.90
CA ASP A 457 -7.36 10.00 22.96
C ASP A 457 -6.37 11.10 23.38
N ALA A 458 -6.77 11.98 24.31
CA ALA A 458 -5.92 13.04 24.87
C ALA A 458 -6.38 13.44 26.29
N PHE A 459 -5.63 14.33 26.93
CA PHE A 459 -5.88 14.77 28.31
C PHE A 459 -7.22 15.52 28.48
N PHE A 460 -7.73 15.52 29.71
CA PHE A 460 -8.89 16.33 30.09
C PHE A 460 -8.45 17.74 30.48
N PRO A 461 -8.97 18.79 29.81
CA PRO A 461 -8.64 20.17 30.19
C PRO A 461 -9.32 20.61 31.50
N PHE A 462 -10.41 19.92 31.90
CA PHE A 462 -11.21 20.16 33.10
C PHE A 462 -11.74 18.85 33.65
N PRO A 463 -12.23 18.80 34.93
CA PRO A 463 -12.76 17.58 35.54
C PRO A 463 -14.15 17.17 35.03
N ASP A 464 -14.81 17.97 34.20
CA ASP A 464 -16.16 17.76 33.68
C ASP A 464 -16.34 16.37 33.04
N CYS A 465 -15.34 15.87 32.32
CA CYS A 465 -15.42 14.54 31.72
C CYS A 465 -15.45 13.42 32.81
N VAL A 466 -14.63 13.53 33.84
CA VAL A 466 -14.63 12.52 34.91
C VAL A 466 -15.89 12.61 35.78
N GLU A 467 -16.44 13.83 35.99
CA GLU A 467 -17.72 14.05 36.65
C GLU A 467 -18.90 13.39 35.91
N ILE A 468 -18.95 13.60 34.59
CA ILE A 468 -20.01 13.01 33.74
C ILE A 468 -19.86 11.48 33.69
N ALA A 469 -18.63 10.96 33.61
CA ALA A 469 -18.36 9.53 33.62
C ALA A 469 -18.79 8.88 34.94
N ASP A 470 -18.46 9.48 36.07
CA ASP A 470 -18.87 9.01 37.41
C ASP A 470 -20.39 8.95 37.55
N ASN A 471 -21.09 10.01 37.13
CA ASN A 471 -22.56 10.06 37.12
C ASN A 471 -23.21 8.99 36.21
N ALA A 472 -22.45 8.47 35.23
CA ALA A 472 -22.89 7.38 34.36
C ALA A 472 -22.55 5.98 34.90
N GLY A 473 -21.83 5.86 36.05
CA GLY A 473 -21.45 4.61 36.67
C GLY A 473 -20.02 4.13 36.32
N ILE A 474 -19.28 4.91 35.54
CA ILE A 474 -17.90 4.59 35.12
C ILE A 474 -16.95 4.91 36.27
N LYS A 475 -16.10 3.94 36.65
CA LYS A 475 -15.23 4.06 37.86
C LYS A 475 -13.76 3.96 37.57
N SER A 476 -13.36 3.71 36.33
CA SER A 476 -11.94 3.63 35.93
C SER A 476 -11.71 4.36 34.60
N VAL A 477 -10.62 5.14 34.54
CA VAL A 477 -10.35 6.06 33.43
C VAL A 477 -8.89 5.95 32.99
N ILE A 478 -8.65 5.94 31.68
CA ILE A 478 -7.32 6.04 31.07
C ILE A 478 -7.24 7.28 30.17
N GLN A 479 -6.14 8.03 30.30
CA GLN A 479 -5.85 9.21 29.49
C GLN A 479 -4.33 9.43 29.43
N PRO A 480 -3.80 10.21 28.46
CA PRO A 480 -2.36 10.47 28.40
C PRO A 480 -1.80 11.36 29.52
N GLY A 481 -2.60 12.21 30.15
CA GLY A 481 -2.09 13.25 31.05
C GLY A 481 -1.40 14.39 30.29
N GLY A 482 -0.79 15.31 31.04
CA GLY A 482 -0.03 16.45 30.51
C GLY A 482 -0.80 17.77 30.46
N SER A 483 -2.01 17.85 31.03
CA SER A 483 -2.72 19.10 31.27
C SER A 483 -2.16 19.80 32.53
N ILE A 484 -2.05 21.13 32.47
CA ILE A 484 -1.76 21.96 33.67
C ILE A 484 -2.82 21.73 34.76
N LYS A 485 -4.00 21.27 34.41
CA LYS A 485 -5.15 21.06 35.27
C LYS A 485 -5.43 19.59 35.59
N ASP A 486 -4.51 18.68 35.27
CA ASP A 486 -4.69 17.24 35.60
C ASP A 486 -5.02 17.01 37.07
N GLN A 487 -4.44 17.82 37.98
CA GLN A 487 -4.69 17.71 39.40
C GLN A 487 -6.17 17.87 39.75
N LEU A 488 -6.92 18.72 39.06
CA LEU A 488 -8.37 18.89 39.32
C LEU A 488 -9.17 17.59 39.01
N SER A 489 -8.79 16.88 37.93
CA SER A 489 -9.40 15.59 37.58
C SER A 489 -8.99 14.50 38.58
N ILE A 490 -7.72 14.50 39.02
CA ILE A 490 -7.21 13.56 40.02
C ILE A 490 -7.90 13.78 41.38
N ASP A 491 -8.03 15.03 41.83
CA ASP A 491 -8.71 15.38 43.09
C ASP A 491 -10.17 14.90 43.05
N TYR A 492 -10.90 15.19 41.99
CA TYR A 492 -12.27 14.69 41.80
C TYR A 492 -12.35 13.15 41.89
N CYS A 493 -11.43 12.47 41.19
CA CYS A 493 -11.37 11.00 41.21
C CYS A 493 -11.13 10.47 42.63
N ASN A 494 -10.22 11.09 43.41
CA ASN A 494 -9.93 10.70 44.79
C ASN A 494 -11.12 10.92 45.72
N GLU A 495 -11.80 12.07 45.62
CA GLU A 495 -12.98 12.41 46.40
C GLU A 495 -14.16 11.46 46.14
N ASN A 496 -14.32 10.96 44.88
CA ASN A 496 -15.44 10.15 44.46
C ASN A 496 -15.09 8.66 44.25
N GLY A 497 -13.87 8.24 44.60
CA GLY A 497 -13.45 6.83 44.56
C GLY A 497 -13.35 6.25 43.16
N LEU A 498 -12.90 7.06 42.16
CA LEU A 498 -12.55 6.60 40.84
C LEU A 498 -11.07 6.24 40.76
N ALA A 499 -10.73 5.30 39.89
CA ALA A 499 -9.36 5.02 39.52
C ALA A 499 -9.00 5.78 38.22
N MET A 500 -7.81 6.39 38.19
CA MET A 500 -7.28 7.01 36.97
C MET A 500 -5.85 6.54 36.71
N VAL A 501 -5.58 6.18 35.48
CA VAL A 501 -4.25 5.86 34.99
C VAL A 501 -3.87 6.81 33.85
N MET A 502 -2.57 7.12 33.75
CA MET A 502 -1.99 7.94 32.69
C MET A 502 -1.00 7.13 31.88
N THR A 503 -1.04 7.30 30.55
CA THR A 503 -0.16 6.61 29.60
C THR A 503 1.07 7.44 29.23
N GLY A 504 1.00 8.76 29.36
CA GLY A 504 2.03 9.67 28.83
C GLY A 504 2.04 9.81 27.30
N THR A 505 1.18 9.08 26.61
CA THR A 505 1.12 9.06 25.14
C THR A 505 -0.26 9.48 24.61
N ARG A 506 -0.29 10.48 23.73
CA ARG A 506 -1.50 10.96 23.07
C ARG A 506 -1.67 10.27 21.70
N HIS A 507 -2.91 9.86 21.39
CA HIS A 507 -3.26 9.15 20.15
C HIS A 507 -4.24 9.93 19.28
N PHE A 508 -3.86 11.12 18.79
CA PHE A 508 -4.72 11.89 17.89
C PHE A 508 -4.79 11.25 16.49
N LYS A 509 -6.02 11.14 15.96
CA LYS A 509 -6.31 10.71 14.58
C LYS A 509 -7.28 11.68 13.92
N HIS A 510 -6.79 12.49 12.99
CA HIS A 510 -7.58 13.49 12.25
C HIS A 510 -8.03 13.02 10.87
#